data_db170ad32a5fc08eaa133694dfa3f38d
#
_entry.id   db170ad32a5fc08eaa133694dfa3f38d
#
_cell.length_a   1.000
_cell.length_b   1.000
_cell.length_c   1.000
_cell.angle_alpha   90.00
_cell.angle_beta   90.00
_cell.angle_gamma   90.00
#
_symmetry.space_group_name_H-M   'P 1'
#
loop_
_entity.id
_entity.type
_entity.pdbx_description
1 polymer ?
#
loop_
_entity_poly.entity_id
_entity_poly.type
_entity_poly.pdbx_seq_one_letter_code
_entity_poly.pdbx_strand_id
1 'polypeptide(L)'
;RQRQMCIRDSQKGGVDLPATEMKKWFDSNYHYLVPEFSEKSEFKLNDNKPVDDFIEAKEAGYNARPVILGPLTLLWLGKTSKDAQDPNFNRYSLLPKLAQTYVQLFEKLAAAGAPWVQLDEPILVVDTAKQLSNEFKQTYELFHKSVPNLNILVATYFGRLEDNIDFVKELPIAGLHIDLDRAPEQLEPVLSAIAPTKIGLSLGLVSGRNIWKTDLGAAIKLAQKAVDAIGADRIQVASSSSLLHTPITVANEKKLKPEVADWFSFATEKCGEVATIGVALKDQAAACLLYTSPSPRDLS
;
A
#
# COMPACT_ATOMS: atom_id res chain seq x y z
N ARG A 1 19.01 -4.66 13.45
CA ARG A 1 19.31 -5.46 14.66
C ARG A 1 18.34 -5.16 15.81
N GLN A 2 18.00 -3.91 16.11
CA GLN A 2 17.03 -3.57 17.16
C GLN A 2 15.61 -4.10 16.89
N ARG A 3 15.09 -3.99 15.65
CA ARG A 3 13.79 -4.58 15.29
C ARG A 3 13.74 -6.10 15.47
N GLN A 4 14.83 -6.81 15.14
CA GLN A 4 14.90 -8.25 15.36
C GLN A 4 14.94 -8.62 16.85
N MET A 5 15.56 -7.79 17.69
CA MET A 5 15.56 -7.99 19.15
C MET A 5 14.16 -7.78 19.74
N CYS A 6 13.46 -6.70 19.38
CA CYS A 6 12.08 -6.44 19.86
C CYS A 6 11.11 -7.56 19.46
N ILE A 7 11.18 -8.05 18.21
CA ILE A 7 10.40 -9.19 17.74
C ILE A 7 10.73 -10.46 18.56
N ARG A 8 12.02 -10.70 18.81
CA ARG A 8 12.50 -11.88 19.53
C ARG A 8 12.09 -11.85 21.00
N ASP A 9 12.11 -10.68 21.64
CA ASP A 9 11.70 -10.51 23.02
C ASP A 9 10.17 -10.62 23.17
N SER A 10 9.42 -10.03 22.26
CA SER A 10 7.95 -10.18 22.20
C SER A 10 7.50 -11.61 21.91
N GLN A 11 8.28 -12.37 21.13
CA GLN A 11 8.02 -13.79 20.88
C GLN A 11 8.32 -14.70 22.08
N LYS A 12 9.32 -14.36 22.88
CA LYS A 12 9.67 -15.17 24.05
C LYS A 12 8.70 -15.03 25.21
N GLY A 13 7.83 -13.99 25.17
CA GLY A 13 7.02 -13.62 26.33
C GLY A 13 7.88 -13.08 27.48
N GLY A 14 7.24 -12.46 28.43
CA GLY A 14 7.82 -12.08 29.72
C GLY A 14 7.18 -12.89 30.84
N VAL A 15 7.55 -12.57 32.07
CA VAL A 15 6.97 -13.20 33.26
C VAL A 15 5.44 -13.01 33.30
N ASP A 16 4.95 -11.86 32.76
CA ASP A 16 3.56 -11.44 32.79
C ASP A 16 2.83 -11.45 31.44
N LEU A 17 3.54 -11.74 30.34
CA LEU A 17 2.96 -11.71 28.98
C LEU A 17 3.39 -12.95 28.19
N PRO A 18 2.43 -13.69 27.61
CA PRO A 18 2.73 -14.82 26.74
C PRO A 18 3.39 -14.36 25.44
N ALA A 19 4.20 -15.24 24.85
CA ALA A 19 4.78 -15.01 23.53
C ALA A 19 3.68 -14.86 22.48
N THR A 20 3.79 -13.85 21.63
CA THR A 20 2.87 -13.61 20.52
C THR A 20 3.23 -14.44 19.29
N GLU A 21 2.23 -14.87 18.54
CA GLU A 21 2.41 -15.58 17.28
C GLU A 21 3.02 -14.63 16.22
N MET A 22 3.87 -15.18 15.35
CA MET A 22 4.43 -14.46 14.21
C MET A 22 3.97 -15.13 12.91
N LYS A 23 3.44 -14.35 11.98
CA LYS A 23 3.01 -14.79 10.64
C LYS A 23 3.67 -14.01 9.54
N LYS A 24 3.70 -14.56 8.33
CA LYS A 24 4.14 -13.84 7.14
C LYS A 24 3.17 -12.71 6.80
N TRP A 25 3.74 -11.59 6.39
CA TRP A 25 3.01 -10.47 5.81
C TRP A 25 2.59 -10.83 4.38
N PHE A 26 1.37 -11.30 4.21
CA PHE A 26 0.82 -11.73 2.92
C PHE A 26 1.82 -12.60 2.12
N ASP A 27 1.95 -12.38 0.82
CA ASP A 27 2.88 -13.10 -0.06
C ASP A 27 4.26 -12.43 -0.09
N SER A 28 4.88 -12.25 1.08
CA SER A 28 6.21 -11.69 1.24
C SER A 28 7.06 -12.48 2.23
N ASN A 29 8.35 -12.14 2.33
CA ASN A 29 9.25 -12.69 3.35
C ASN A 29 9.26 -11.88 4.65
N TYR A 30 8.47 -10.82 4.73
CA TYR A 30 8.27 -10.08 5.95
C TYR A 30 7.35 -10.84 6.90
N HIS A 31 7.61 -10.68 8.20
CA HIS A 31 6.78 -11.26 9.24
C HIS A 31 6.27 -10.15 10.15
N TYR A 32 5.09 -10.36 10.71
CA TYR A 32 4.49 -9.47 11.69
C TYR A 32 4.07 -10.25 12.94
N LEU A 33 4.01 -9.55 14.06
CA LEU A 33 3.43 -10.08 15.29
C LEU A 33 1.91 -10.00 15.18
N VAL A 34 1.24 -11.14 15.36
CA VAL A 34 -0.22 -11.22 15.23
C VAL A 34 -0.86 -10.49 16.41
N PRO A 35 -1.61 -9.40 16.19
CA PRO A 35 -2.33 -8.75 17.27
C PRO A 35 -3.45 -9.67 17.79
N GLU A 36 -3.63 -9.66 19.10
CA GLU A 36 -4.67 -10.44 19.78
C GLU A 36 -5.74 -9.51 20.31
N PHE A 37 -7.01 -9.83 20.00
CA PHE A 37 -8.15 -8.99 20.33
C PHE A 37 -9.14 -9.74 21.20
N SER A 38 -9.77 -9.01 22.12
CA SER A 38 -10.90 -9.46 22.93
C SER A 38 -11.97 -8.37 22.95
N GLU A 39 -13.13 -8.68 23.49
CA GLU A 39 -14.21 -7.72 23.73
C GLU A 39 -13.78 -6.51 24.60
N LYS A 40 -12.70 -6.68 25.38
CA LYS A 40 -12.12 -5.64 26.25
C LYS A 40 -11.06 -4.80 25.58
N SER A 41 -10.73 -5.08 24.31
CA SER A 41 -9.70 -4.34 23.59
C SER A 41 -10.09 -2.86 23.44
N GLU A 42 -9.14 -1.99 23.78
CA GLU A 42 -9.26 -0.53 23.66
C GLU A 42 -8.16 0.00 22.73
N PHE A 43 -8.49 1.02 21.95
CA PHE A 43 -7.57 1.66 21.04
C PHE A 43 -7.31 3.09 21.46
N LYS A 44 -6.05 3.47 21.51
CA LYS A 44 -5.61 4.84 21.84
C LYS A 44 -4.53 5.27 20.87
N LEU A 45 -4.59 6.51 20.46
CA LEU A 45 -3.49 7.12 19.71
C LEU A 45 -2.38 7.51 20.70
N ASN A 46 -1.45 6.62 20.92
CA ASN A 46 -0.36 6.79 21.90
C ASN A 46 0.84 7.55 21.33
N ASP A 47 1.01 7.52 20.01
CA ASP A 47 2.18 8.05 19.33
C ASP A 47 1.73 8.93 18.16
N ASN A 48 2.41 10.02 17.93
CA ASN A 48 2.20 10.92 16.80
C ASN A 48 3.14 10.60 15.63
N LYS A 49 3.89 9.51 15.68
CA LYS A 49 4.94 9.22 14.70
C LYS A 49 4.53 9.45 13.23
N PRO A 50 3.37 9.02 12.70
CA PRO A 50 2.99 9.33 11.33
C PRO A 50 2.85 10.83 11.04
N VAL A 51 2.47 11.62 12.06
CA VAL A 51 2.34 13.07 11.96
C VAL A 51 3.72 13.72 12.01
N ASP A 52 4.56 13.30 12.95
CA ASP A 52 5.91 13.82 13.15
C ASP A 52 6.79 13.53 11.92
N ASP A 53 6.74 12.29 11.38
CA ASP A 53 7.45 11.90 10.15
C ASP A 53 6.98 12.73 8.95
N PHE A 54 5.67 13.04 8.86
CA PHE A 54 5.13 13.90 7.80
C PHE A 54 5.63 15.34 7.92
N ILE A 55 5.66 15.90 9.13
CA ILE A 55 6.15 17.27 9.40
C ILE A 55 7.64 17.35 9.05
N GLU A 56 8.44 16.40 9.53
CA GLU A 56 9.88 16.33 9.23
C GLU A 56 10.15 16.29 7.72
N ALA A 57 9.42 15.43 6.99
CA ALA A 57 9.56 15.35 5.54
C ALA A 57 9.17 16.65 4.84
N LYS A 58 8.11 17.31 5.30
CA LYS A 58 7.63 18.59 4.77
C LYS A 58 8.63 19.71 5.02
N GLU A 59 9.22 19.78 6.22
CA GLU A 59 10.25 20.75 6.59
C GLU A 59 11.54 20.53 5.77
N ALA A 60 11.85 19.27 5.44
CA ALA A 60 12.95 18.92 4.54
C ALA A 60 12.65 19.20 3.05
N GLY A 61 11.46 19.72 2.72
CA GLY A 61 11.08 20.10 1.36
C GLY A 61 10.52 18.95 0.52
N TYR A 62 10.20 17.82 1.11
CA TYR A 62 9.64 16.67 0.40
C TYR A 62 8.10 16.72 0.38
N ASN A 63 7.52 16.37 -0.77
CA ASN A 63 6.08 16.14 -0.90
C ASN A 63 5.75 14.72 -0.48
N ALA A 64 5.63 14.49 0.82
CA ALA A 64 5.38 13.17 1.39
C ALA A 64 3.88 12.90 1.56
N ARG A 65 3.54 11.62 1.54
CA ARG A 65 2.21 11.10 1.86
C ARG A 65 2.35 10.06 2.98
N PRO A 66 1.71 10.26 4.13
CA PRO A 66 1.69 9.27 5.20
C PRO A 66 1.06 7.95 4.71
N VAL A 67 1.69 6.82 5.04
CA VAL A 67 1.20 5.48 4.74
C VAL A 67 0.86 4.78 6.05
N ILE A 68 -0.36 4.29 6.17
CA ILE A 68 -0.91 3.69 7.38
C ILE A 68 -1.60 2.38 6.99
N LEU A 69 -1.45 1.35 7.82
CA LEU A 69 -2.22 0.12 7.65
C LEU A 69 -3.70 0.42 7.83
N GLY A 70 -4.53 -0.08 6.92
CA GLY A 70 -5.97 0.11 6.99
C GLY A 70 -6.62 -0.65 8.17
N PRO A 71 -7.69 -0.12 8.75
CA PRO A 71 -8.29 -0.69 9.96
C PRO A 71 -8.90 -2.08 9.76
N LEU A 72 -9.45 -2.36 8.57
CA LEU A 72 -10.02 -3.67 8.29
C LEU A 72 -8.91 -4.72 8.11
N THR A 73 -7.84 -4.38 7.42
CA THR A 73 -6.65 -5.25 7.34
C THR A 73 -6.05 -5.49 8.72
N LEU A 74 -5.94 -4.47 9.57
CA LEU A 74 -5.43 -4.63 10.93
C LEU A 74 -6.25 -5.66 11.74
N LEU A 75 -7.58 -5.56 11.71
CA LEU A 75 -8.45 -6.52 12.39
C LEU A 75 -8.39 -7.90 11.75
N TRP A 76 -8.28 -7.99 10.43
CA TRP A 76 -8.16 -9.26 9.70
C TRP A 76 -6.87 -10.01 10.04
N LEU A 77 -5.75 -9.30 10.16
CA LEU A 77 -4.46 -9.85 10.52
C LEU A 77 -4.40 -10.37 11.97
N GLY A 78 -5.28 -9.86 12.82
CA GLY A 78 -5.35 -10.27 14.21
C GLY A 78 -6.12 -11.57 14.43
N LYS A 79 -6.07 -12.07 15.65
CA LYS A 79 -6.83 -13.22 16.13
C LYS A 79 -7.53 -12.93 17.45
N THR A 80 -8.50 -13.75 17.80
CA THR A 80 -9.12 -13.69 19.11
C THR A 80 -8.12 -14.11 20.19
N SER A 81 -7.97 -13.28 21.23
CA SER A 81 -7.14 -13.57 22.38
C SER A 81 -7.66 -14.79 23.12
N LYS A 82 -6.76 -15.54 23.77
CA LYS A 82 -7.13 -16.64 24.67
C LYS A 82 -7.90 -16.16 25.89
N ASP A 83 -7.76 -14.88 26.23
CA ASP A 83 -8.44 -14.24 27.37
C ASP A 83 -9.84 -13.70 27.02
N ALA A 84 -10.27 -13.84 25.75
CA ALA A 84 -11.63 -13.48 25.34
C ALA A 84 -12.63 -14.38 26.09
N GLN A 85 -13.62 -13.76 26.72
CA GLN A 85 -14.64 -14.46 27.53
C GLN A 85 -15.88 -14.81 26.73
N ASP A 86 -16.17 -14.05 25.66
CA ASP A 86 -17.28 -14.31 24.76
C ASP A 86 -16.86 -15.31 23.67
N PRO A 87 -17.44 -16.53 23.65
CA PRO A 87 -17.13 -17.53 22.63
C PRO A 87 -17.59 -17.12 21.22
N ASN A 88 -18.50 -16.15 21.12
CA ASN A 88 -19.01 -15.61 19.86
C ASN A 88 -18.35 -14.29 19.48
N PHE A 89 -17.28 -13.87 20.17
CA PHE A 89 -16.61 -12.62 19.90
C PHE A 89 -16.15 -12.53 18.46
N ASN A 90 -16.64 -11.51 17.77
CA ASN A 90 -16.20 -11.14 16.43
C ASN A 90 -15.31 -9.90 16.50
N ARG A 91 -14.04 -10.02 16.15
CA ARG A 91 -13.08 -8.92 16.19
C ARG A 91 -13.50 -7.68 15.38
N TYR A 92 -14.33 -7.85 14.34
CA TYR A 92 -14.86 -6.70 13.59
C TYR A 92 -15.86 -5.86 14.38
N SER A 93 -16.41 -6.36 15.50
CA SER A 93 -17.21 -5.56 16.44
C SER A 93 -16.40 -4.42 17.08
N LEU A 94 -15.06 -4.50 17.04
CA LEU A 94 -14.15 -3.46 17.51
C LEU A 94 -13.96 -2.35 16.48
N LEU A 95 -14.38 -2.51 15.23
CA LEU A 95 -14.13 -1.59 14.14
C LEU A 95 -14.61 -0.15 14.43
N PRO A 96 -15.81 0.08 15.02
CA PRO A 96 -16.23 1.44 15.36
C PRO A 96 -15.29 2.17 16.33
N LYS A 97 -14.77 1.47 17.35
CA LYS A 97 -13.79 2.03 18.29
C LYS A 97 -12.45 2.30 17.61
N LEU A 98 -11.97 1.37 16.81
CA LEU A 98 -10.73 1.49 16.06
C LEU A 98 -10.81 2.66 15.07
N ALA A 99 -11.91 2.76 14.31
CA ALA A 99 -12.13 3.84 13.34
C ALA A 99 -12.08 5.23 13.96
N GLN A 100 -12.57 5.42 15.19
CA GLN A 100 -12.46 6.68 15.91
C GLN A 100 -10.99 7.06 16.20
N THR A 101 -10.13 6.09 16.48
CA THR A 101 -8.69 6.34 16.65
C THR A 101 -8.05 6.80 15.34
N TYR A 102 -8.48 6.22 14.20
CA TYR A 102 -8.03 6.67 12.87
C TYR A 102 -8.51 8.09 12.56
N VAL A 103 -9.75 8.43 12.91
CA VAL A 103 -10.27 9.80 12.77
C VAL A 103 -9.38 10.80 13.53
N GLN A 104 -9.02 10.52 14.78
CA GLN A 104 -8.11 11.37 15.56
C GLN A 104 -6.74 11.54 14.87
N LEU A 105 -6.20 10.50 14.28
CA LEU A 105 -4.94 10.57 13.54
C LEU A 105 -5.10 11.42 12.27
N PHE A 106 -6.18 11.23 11.53
CA PHE A 106 -6.46 11.99 10.30
C PHE A 106 -6.70 13.47 10.55
N GLU A 107 -7.38 13.82 11.64
CA GLU A 107 -7.53 15.21 12.10
C GLU A 107 -6.15 15.86 12.35
N LYS A 108 -5.23 15.13 13.01
CA LYS A 108 -3.86 15.62 13.24
C LYS A 108 -3.06 15.77 11.95
N LEU A 109 -3.16 14.81 11.03
CA LEU A 109 -2.50 14.88 9.72
C LEU A 109 -3.05 16.05 8.89
N ALA A 110 -4.37 16.24 8.86
CA ALA A 110 -5.00 17.36 8.18
C ALA A 110 -4.58 18.70 8.80
N ALA A 111 -4.51 18.80 10.13
CA ALA A 111 -4.02 19.99 10.84
C ALA A 111 -2.54 20.29 10.54
N ALA A 112 -1.70 19.25 10.33
CA ALA A 112 -0.31 19.39 9.88
C ALA A 112 -0.21 19.79 8.39
N GLY A 113 -1.35 19.80 7.67
CA GLY A 113 -1.44 20.17 6.26
C GLY A 113 -1.15 19.04 5.30
N ALA A 114 -1.37 17.77 5.68
CA ALA A 114 -1.30 16.64 4.78
C ALA A 114 -2.48 16.67 3.81
N PRO A 115 -2.26 16.73 2.48
CA PRO A 115 -3.36 16.72 1.51
C PRO A 115 -3.87 15.30 1.24
N TRP A 116 -3.06 14.29 1.52
CA TRP A 116 -3.34 12.88 1.27
C TRP A 116 -2.87 12.01 2.42
N VAL A 117 -3.58 10.90 2.63
CA VAL A 117 -3.13 9.74 3.39
C VAL A 117 -3.32 8.48 2.54
N GLN A 118 -2.40 7.54 2.63
CA GLN A 118 -2.53 6.22 2.03
C GLN A 118 -2.92 5.22 3.12
N LEU A 119 -3.98 4.44 2.86
CA LEU A 119 -4.38 3.32 3.69
C LEU A 119 -4.10 2.02 2.94
N ASP A 120 -3.21 1.22 3.50
CA ASP A 120 -2.89 -0.09 2.96
C ASP A 120 -3.95 -1.11 3.39
N GLU A 121 -4.79 -1.53 2.44
CA GLU A 121 -5.86 -2.53 2.64
C GLU A 121 -5.67 -3.75 1.73
N PRO A 122 -4.56 -4.49 1.87
CA PRO A 122 -4.33 -5.70 1.06
C PRO A 122 -5.35 -6.82 1.32
N ILE A 123 -6.17 -6.74 2.35
CA ILE A 123 -7.33 -7.64 2.49
C ILE A 123 -8.29 -7.55 1.30
N LEU A 124 -8.31 -6.42 0.58
CA LEU A 124 -9.20 -6.24 -0.58
C LEU A 124 -8.89 -7.17 -1.75
N VAL A 125 -7.73 -7.82 -1.78
CA VAL A 125 -7.38 -8.80 -2.81
C VAL A 125 -7.61 -10.25 -2.37
N VAL A 126 -8.34 -10.48 -1.25
CA VAL A 126 -8.71 -11.81 -0.78
C VAL A 126 -10.23 -11.98 -0.75
N ASP A 127 -10.70 -13.22 -0.92
CA ASP A 127 -12.13 -13.55 -1.06
C ASP A 127 -13.00 -13.09 0.12
N THR A 128 -12.42 -13.03 1.32
CA THR A 128 -13.15 -12.64 2.53
C THR A 128 -13.54 -11.15 2.55
N ALA A 129 -12.92 -10.30 1.72
CA ALA A 129 -13.21 -8.88 1.71
C ALA A 129 -14.66 -8.55 1.31
N LYS A 130 -15.24 -9.34 0.41
CA LYS A 130 -16.64 -9.17 -0.02
C LYS A 130 -17.64 -9.27 1.14
N GLN A 131 -17.34 -10.12 2.13
CA GLN A 131 -18.17 -10.30 3.32
C GLN A 131 -18.11 -9.08 4.26
N LEU A 132 -17.11 -8.22 4.11
CA LEU A 132 -16.86 -7.03 4.92
C LEU A 132 -17.22 -5.73 4.16
N SER A 133 -17.94 -5.83 3.05
CA SER A 133 -18.28 -4.67 2.22
C SER A 133 -19.03 -3.58 2.97
N ASN A 134 -19.94 -3.96 3.88
CA ASN A 134 -20.67 -3.00 4.72
C ASN A 134 -19.75 -2.32 5.73
N GLU A 135 -18.85 -3.07 6.35
CA GLU A 135 -17.84 -2.56 7.30
C GLU A 135 -16.90 -1.58 6.61
N PHE A 136 -16.44 -1.89 5.40
CA PHE A 136 -15.68 -0.94 4.56
C PHE A 136 -16.49 0.33 4.32
N LYS A 137 -17.71 0.23 3.83
CA LYS A 137 -18.56 1.37 3.51
C LYS A 137 -18.75 2.28 4.72
N GLN A 138 -19.20 1.74 5.85
CA GLN A 138 -19.43 2.50 7.07
C GLN A 138 -18.16 3.18 7.60
N THR A 139 -17.02 2.48 7.54
CA THR A 139 -15.75 3.01 8.02
C THR A 139 -15.25 4.16 7.15
N TYR A 140 -15.27 4.01 5.84
CA TYR A 140 -14.81 5.04 4.91
C TYR A 140 -15.76 6.23 4.81
N GLU A 141 -17.08 6.01 4.97
CA GLU A 141 -18.06 7.09 5.14
C GLU A 141 -17.79 7.93 6.40
N LEU A 142 -17.45 7.25 7.51
CA LEU A 142 -17.04 7.95 8.74
C LEU A 142 -15.79 8.81 8.51
N PHE A 143 -14.76 8.28 7.85
CA PHE A 143 -13.53 9.01 7.55
C PHE A 143 -13.81 10.23 6.69
N HIS A 144 -14.52 10.06 5.59
CA HIS A 144 -14.87 11.14 4.69
C HIS A 144 -15.71 12.25 5.38
N LYS A 145 -16.66 11.86 6.23
CA LYS A 145 -17.48 12.80 6.99
C LYS A 145 -16.69 13.55 8.03
N SER A 146 -15.75 12.89 8.73
CA SER A 146 -14.98 13.48 9.82
C SER A 146 -13.88 14.41 9.31
N VAL A 147 -13.21 14.03 8.20
CA VAL A 147 -12.07 14.80 7.65
C VAL A 147 -12.23 14.96 6.12
N PRO A 148 -13.22 15.76 5.67
CA PRO A 148 -13.60 15.83 4.24
C PRO A 148 -12.51 16.41 3.32
N ASN A 149 -11.54 17.15 3.89
CA ASN A 149 -10.45 17.77 3.13
C ASN A 149 -9.21 16.89 3.02
N LEU A 150 -9.17 15.72 3.67
CA LEU A 150 -8.08 14.76 3.57
C LEU A 150 -8.41 13.71 2.51
N ASN A 151 -7.65 13.70 1.42
CA ASN A 151 -7.82 12.70 0.39
C ASN A 151 -7.28 11.34 0.86
N ILE A 152 -8.06 10.29 0.68
CA ILE A 152 -7.67 8.93 1.01
C ILE A 152 -7.33 8.17 -0.27
N LEU A 153 -6.10 7.64 -0.35
CA LEU A 153 -5.71 6.62 -1.31
C LEU A 153 -5.79 5.25 -0.62
N VAL A 154 -6.63 4.36 -1.12
CA VAL A 154 -6.65 2.96 -0.68
C VAL A 154 -5.66 2.17 -1.53
N ALA A 155 -4.70 1.52 -0.88
CA ALA A 155 -3.69 0.73 -1.58
C ALA A 155 -3.93 -0.76 -1.39
N THR A 156 -4.00 -1.46 -2.53
CA THR A 156 -4.08 -2.92 -2.61
C THR A 156 -2.82 -3.45 -3.29
N TYR A 157 -2.34 -4.61 -2.87
CA TYR A 157 -1.15 -5.22 -3.46
C TYR A 157 -1.14 -6.73 -3.24
N PHE A 158 -0.25 -7.43 -3.97
CA PHE A 158 -0.04 -8.89 -3.96
C PHE A 158 -1.17 -9.72 -4.56
N GLY A 159 -2.15 -9.08 -5.21
CA GLY A 159 -3.26 -9.76 -5.87
C GLY A 159 -4.13 -8.80 -6.66
N ARG A 160 -5.26 -9.29 -7.11
CA ARG A 160 -6.26 -8.55 -7.87
C ARG A 160 -7.53 -8.38 -7.06
N LEU A 161 -8.26 -7.31 -7.36
CA LEU A 161 -9.52 -6.98 -6.68
C LEU A 161 -10.67 -7.93 -7.03
N GLU A 162 -10.66 -8.51 -8.24
CA GLU A 162 -11.76 -9.33 -8.76
C GLU A 162 -13.14 -8.67 -8.51
N ASP A 163 -14.08 -9.42 -7.98
CA ASP A 163 -15.44 -8.92 -7.69
C ASP A 163 -15.48 -7.86 -6.58
N ASN A 164 -14.41 -7.70 -5.80
CA ASN A 164 -14.36 -6.69 -4.74
C ASN A 164 -14.39 -5.27 -5.31
N ILE A 165 -14.03 -5.07 -6.59
CA ILE A 165 -14.11 -3.77 -7.26
C ILE A 165 -15.54 -3.20 -7.23
N ASP A 166 -16.56 -4.04 -7.20
CA ASP A 166 -17.96 -3.60 -7.23
C ASP A 166 -18.35 -2.76 -6.02
N PHE A 167 -17.86 -3.10 -4.83
CA PHE A 167 -18.09 -2.27 -3.65
C PHE A 167 -17.00 -1.22 -3.44
N VAL A 168 -15.74 -1.50 -3.85
CA VAL A 168 -14.62 -0.55 -3.69
C VAL A 168 -14.87 0.75 -4.48
N LYS A 169 -15.43 0.67 -5.68
CA LYS A 169 -15.77 1.86 -6.50
C LYS A 169 -16.84 2.76 -5.86
N GLU A 170 -17.59 2.24 -4.87
CA GLU A 170 -18.64 2.99 -4.15
C GLU A 170 -18.10 3.67 -2.89
N LEU A 171 -16.86 3.33 -2.46
CA LEU A 171 -16.26 3.94 -1.29
C LEU A 171 -15.95 5.44 -1.55
N PRO A 172 -16.13 6.31 -0.56
CA PRO A 172 -15.79 7.72 -0.67
C PRO A 172 -14.29 7.95 -0.54
N ILE A 173 -13.52 7.45 -1.50
CA ILE A 173 -12.07 7.54 -1.60
C ILE A 173 -11.66 8.42 -2.78
N ALA A 174 -10.51 9.09 -2.65
CA ALA A 174 -9.98 9.95 -3.70
C ALA A 174 -9.09 9.18 -4.70
N GLY A 175 -8.51 8.05 -4.27
CA GLY A 175 -7.65 7.24 -5.11
C GLY A 175 -7.67 5.76 -4.72
N LEU A 176 -7.38 4.92 -5.71
CA LEU A 176 -7.22 3.48 -5.57
C LEU A 176 -5.86 3.09 -6.17
N HIS A 177 -5.05 2.34 -5.44
CA HIS A 177 -3.82 1.75 -5.96
C HIS A 177 -4.01 0.27 -6.22
N ILE A 178 -3.54 -0.20 -7.38
CA ILE A 178 -3.59 -1.60 -7.81
C ILE A 178 -2.21 -2.11 -8.22
N ASP A 179 -1.94 -3.37 -7.93
CA ASP A 179 -0.69 -4.07 -8.26
C ASP A 179 -0.77 -4.64 -9.70
N LEU A 180 -0.11 -3.99 -10.64
CA LEU A 180 -0.06 -4.40 -12.05
C LEU A 180 1.21 -5.21 -12.38
N ASP A 181 2.14 -5.40 -11.44
CA ASP A 181 3.24 -6.34 -11.55
C ASP A 181 2.74 -7.78 -11.29
N ARG A 182 1.90 -7.94 -10.26
CA ARG A 182 1.33 -9.24 -9.89
C ARG A 182 0.13 -9.65 -10.74
N ALA A 183 -0.72 -8.69 -11.08
CA ALA A 183 -2.00 -8.92 -11.75
C ALA A 183 -2.28 -7.84 -12.82
N PRO A 184 -1.52 -7.79 -13.92
CA PRO A 184 -1.71 -6.78 -14.97
C PRO A 184 -3.07 -6.87 -15.67
N GLU A 185 -3.70 -8.04 -15.67
CA GLU A 185 -5.00 -8.30 -16.27
C GLU A 185 -6.16 -7.57 -15.57
N GLN A 186 -5.97 -7.11 -14.31
CA GLN A 186 -7.01 -6.36 -13.59
C GLN A 186 -7.19 -4.93 -14.10
N LEU A 187 -6.28 -4.41 -14.93
CA LEU A 187 -6.33 -3.00 -15.37
C LEU A 187 -7.65 -2.67 -16.07
N GLU A 188 -8.03 -3.44 -17.08
CA GLU A 188 -9.23 -3.16 -17.87
C GLU A 188 -10.54 -3.26 -17.05
N PRO A 189 -10.77 -4.31 -16.23
CA PRO A 189 -11.92 -4.35 -15.33
C PRO A 189 -11.98 -3.17 -14.35
N VAL A 190 -10.84 -2.81 -13.76
CA VAL A 190 -10.78 -1.69 -12.81
C VAL A 190 -11.06 -0.37 -13.51
N LEU A 191 -10.46 -0.10 -14.67
CA LEU A 191 -10.73 1.11 -15.46
C LEU A 191 -12.22 1.23 -15.80
N SER A 192 -12.83 0.14 -16.26
CA SER A 192 -14.26 0.11 -16.59
C SER A 192 -15.13 0.44 -15.37
N ALA A 193 -14.76 -0.06 -14.20
CA ALA A 193 -15.51 0.15 -12.95
C ALA A 193 -15.39 1.58 -12.43
N ILE A 194 -14.19 2.21 -12.52
CA ILE A 194 -13.94 3.54 -11.94
C ILE A 194 -14.13 4.70 -12.93
N ALA A 195 -14.22 4.43 -14.24
CA ALA A 195 -14.41 5.46 -15.25
C ALA A 195 -15.59 6.42 -14.94
N PRO A 196 -16.77 5.93 -14.51
CA PRO A 196 -17.90 6.79 -14.16
C PRO A 196 -17.75 7.51 -12.82
N THR A 197 -16.71 7.25 -12.06
CA THR A 197 -16.45 7.84 -10.74
C THR A 197 -15.43 8.99 -10.85
N LYS A 198 -15.10 9.61 -9.70
CA LYS A 198 -14.01 10.59 -9.59
C LYS A 198 -12.73 9.99 -9.01
N ILE A 199 -12.68 8.69 -8.75
CA ILE A 199 -11.55 8.00 -8.15
C ILE A 199 -10.34 8.07 -9.09
N GLY A 200 -9.20 8.58 -8.61
CA GLY A 200 -7.92 8.48 -9.30
C GLY A 200 -7.34 7.08 -9.18
N LEU A 201 -6.51 6.68 -10.14
CA LEU A 201 -5.87 5.36 -10.15
C LEU A 201 -4.37 5.48 -10.01
N SER A 202 -3.83 4.80 -9.01
CA SER A 202 -2.39 4.62 -8.82
C SER A 202 -1.96 3.26 -9.38
N LEU A 203 -1.14 3.30 -10.40
CA LEU A 203 -0.68 2.15 -11.17
C LEU A 203 0.61 1.60 -10.59
N GLY A 204 0.56 0.45 -9.94
CA GLY A 204 1.70 -0.28 -9.41
C GLY A 204 2.46 -1.02 -10.51
N LEU A 205 3.24 -0.31 -11.31
CA LEU A 205 3.90 -0.81 -12.52
C LEU A 205 5.32 -1.32 -12.29
N VAL A 206 5.99 -0.81 -11.26
CA VAL A 206 7.36 -1.17 -10.91
C VAL A 206 7.33 -2.16 -9.76
N SER A 207 7.88 -3.37 -9.96
CA SER A 207 7.83 -4.42 -8.95
C SER A 207 8.46 -4.00 -7.63
N GLY A 208 7.70 -4.04 -6.54
CA GLY A 208 8.20 -3.79 -5.19
C GLY A 208 8.83 -5.03 -4.53
N ARG A 209 8.83 -6.21 -5.18
CA ARG A 209 9.22 -7.49 -4.57
C ARG A 209 10.41 -8.17 -5.21
N ASN A 210 10.70 -7.88 -6.47
CA ASN A 210 11.85 -8.44 -7.17
C ASN A 210 13.00 -7.42 -7.25
N ILE A 211 14.15 -7.89 -7.72
CA ILE A 211 15.38 -7.10 -7.84
C ILE A 211 15.73 -6.74 -9.29
N TRP A 212 14.84 -7.06 -10.23
CA TRP A 212 15.09 -6.87 -11.65
C TRP A 212 14.67 -5.49 -12.13
N LYS A 213 15.34 -4.99 -13.17
CA LYS A 213 14.88 -3.81 -13.90
C LYS A 213 13.49 -4.02 -14.47
N THR A 214 12.68 -2.99 -14.44
CA THR A 214 11.35 -2.98 -15.04
C THR A 214 11.45 -2.87 -16.55
N ASP A 215 10.62 -3.61 -17.27
CA ASP A 215 10.36 -3.35 -18.68
C ASP A 215 9.57 -2.04 -18.82
N LEU A 216 10.31 -0.95 -18.98
CA LEU A 216 9.72 0.39 -19.07
C LEU A 216 8.78 0.54 -20.26
N GLY A 217 9.08 -0.12 -21.39
CA GLY A 217 8.24 -0.08 -22.58
C GLY A 217 6.87 -0.72 -22.33
N ALA A 218 6.83 -1.89 -21.69
CA ALA A 218 5.59 -2.56 -21.33
C ALA A 218 4.81 -1.75 -20.27
N ALA A 219 5.51 -1.22 -19.27
CA ALA A 219 4.91 -0.40 -18.20
C ALA A 219 4.27 0.89 -18.75
N ILE A 220 4.95 1.60 -19.66
CA ILE A 220 4.43 2.81 -20.29
C ILE A 220 3.19 2.49 -21.14
N LYS A 221 3.18 1.38 -21.89
CA LYS A 221 2.01 0.95 -22.66
C LYS A 221 0.79 0.68 -21.78
N LEU A 222 0.98 0.02 -20.63
CA LEU A 222 -0.11 -0.18 -19.66
C LEU A 222 -0.60 1.14 -19.07
N ALA A 223 0.33 2.03 -18.69
CA ALA A 223 -0.02 3.34 -18.15
C ALA A 223 -0.76 4.21 -19.17
N GLN A 224 -0.36 4.17 -20.45
CA GLN A 224 -1.02 4.92 -21.53
C GLN A 224 -2.48 4.49 -21.72
N LYS A 225 -2.78 3.18 -21.64
CA LYS A 225 -4.17 2.70 -21.67
C LYS A 225 -5.02 3.33 -20.56
N ALA A 226 -4.46 3.45 -19.36
CA ALA A 226 -5.16 4.08 -18.25
C ALA A 226 -5.37 5.59 -18.47
N VAL A 227 -4.36 6.28 -19.00
CA VAL A 227 -4.47 7.70 -19.38
C VAL A 227 -5.54 7.91 -20.43
N ASP A 228 -5.57 7.07 -21.46
CA ASP A 228 -6.57 7.15 -22.55
C ASP A 228 -7.99 6.90 -22.04
N ALA A 229 -8.15 6.04 -21.02
CA ALA A 229 -9.46 5.68 -20.49
C ALA A 229 -10.05 6.71 -19.51
N ILE A 230 -9.24 7.29 -18.62
CA ILE A 230 -9.75 8.13 -17.52
C ILE A 230 -9.07 9.50 -17.38
N GLY A 231 -8.10 9.82 -18.25
CA GLY A 231 -7.37 11.09 -18.25
C GLY A 231 -6.11 11.08 -17.37
N ALA A 232 -5.09 11.83 -17.80
CA ALA A 232 -3.78 11.87 -17.14
C ALA A 232 -3.82 12.48 -15.72
N ASP A 233 -4.74 13.37 -15.46
CA ASP A 233 -4.96 14.05 -14.18
C ASP A 233 -5.45 13.10 -13.07
N ARG A 234 -6.00 11.95 -13.46
CA ARG A 234 -6.46 10.90 -12.54
C ARG A 234 -5.47 9.76 -12.38
N ILE A 235 -4.29 9.80 -13.01
CA ILE A 235 -3.31 8.72 -12.98
C ILE A 235 -2.11 9.09 -12.11
N GLN A 236 -1.69 8.15 -11.28
CA GLN A 236 -0.41 8.14 -10.57
C GLN A 236 0.38 6.90 -10.95
N VAL A 237 1.70 7.02 -11.07
CA VAL A 237 2.60 5.88 -11.27
C VAL A 237 3.28 5.56 -9.93
N ALA A 238 3.38 4.29 -9.60
CA ALA A 238 3.94 3.83 -8.33
C ALA A 238 4.65 2.48 -8.47
N SER A 239 5.36 2.07 -7.41
CA SER A 239 5.75 0.68 -7.23
C SER A 239 4.52 -0.17 -6.89
N SER A 240 4.54 -1.46 -7.26
CA SER A 240 3.42 -2.39 -7.07
C SER A 240 3.12 -2.68 -5.59
N SER A 241 4.13 -2.53 -4.75
CA SER A 241 4.07 -2.65 -3.29
C SER A 241 5.22 -1.87 -2.65
N SER A 242 5.35 -1.93 -1.33
CA SER A 242 6.45 -1.27 -0.60
C SER A 242 7.82 -1.76 -1.08
N LEU A 243 8.72 -0.82 -1.39
CA LEU A 243 10.13 -1.09 -1.73
C LEU A 243 10.96 -1.60 -0.53
N LEU A 244 10.39 -1.69 0.67
CA LEU A 244 11.02 -2.34 1.82
C LEU A 244 11.36 -3.82 1.58
N HIS A 245 10.75 -4.44 0.56
CA HIS A 245 11.01 -5.83 0.19
C HIS A 245 12.25 -5.99 -0.72
N THR A 246 12.86 -4.88 -1.17
CA THR A 246 14.06 -4.87 -2.01
C THR A 246 15.27 -4.31 -1.27
N PRO A 247 16.51 -4.63 -1.66
CA PRO A 247 17.70 -3.96 -1.14
C PRO A 247 17.69 -2.46 -1.48
N ILE A 248 18.55 -1.68 -0.84
CA ILE A 248 18.51 -0.21 -0.95
C ILE A 248 18.97 0.28 -2.32
N THR A 249 20.18 -0.12 -2.76
CA THR A 249 20.75 0.34 -4.05
C THR A 249 21.77 -0.64 -4.59
N VAL A 250 21.80 -0.82 -5.90
CA VAL A 250 22.79 -1.65 -6.63
C VAL A 250 24.20 -1.06 -6.47
N ALA A 251 24.34 0.24 -6.27
CA ALA A 251 25.62 0.91 -6.07
C ALA A 251 26.45 0.34 -4.89
N ASN A 252 25.81 -0.31 -3.94
CA ASN A 252 26.47 -0.97 -2.81
C ASN A 252 27.05 -2.35 -3.16
N GLU A 253 26.69 -2.93 -4.30
CA GLU A 253 27.05 -4.27 -4.74
C GLU A 253 28.39 -4.30 -5.49
N LYS A 254 29.47 -3.88 -4.84
CA LYS A 254 30.82 -3.70 -5.43
C LYS A 254 31.46 -4.97 -6.00
N LYS A 255 30.94 -6.15 -5.68
CA LYS A 255 31.44 -7.45 -6.16
C LYS A 255 30.77 -7.93 -7.42
N LEU A 256 29.68 -7.31 -7.85
CA LEU A 256 29.01 -7.65 -9.09
C LEU A 256 29.83 -7.19 -10.30
N LYS A 257 29.89 -8.04 -11.33
CA LYS A 257 30.38 -7.61 -12.63
C LYS A 257 29.45 -6.54 -13.22
N PRO A 258 29.96 -5.52 -13.91
CA PRO A 258 29.11 -4.45 -14.45
C PRO A 258 27.95 -4.95 -15.32
N GLU A 259 28.20 -5.95 -16.17
CA GLU A 259 27.20 -6.56 -17.05
C GLU A 259 26.05 -7.21 -16.26
N VAL A 260 26.36 -7.81 -15.10
CA VAL A 260 25.35 -8.42 -14.21
C VAL A 260 24.65 -7.36 -13.37
N ALA A 261 25.39 -6.35 -12.90
CA ALA A 261 24.82 -5.24 -12.13
C ALA A 261 23.75 -4.49 -12.94
N ASP A 262 23.92 -4.42 -14.27
CA ASP A 262 22.97 -3.76 -15.17
C ASP A 262 21.61 -4.45 -15.27
N TRP A 263 21.47 -5.68 -14.82
CA TRP A 263 20.17 -6.38 -14.77
C TRP A 263 19.33 -5.99 -13.55
N PHE A 264 19.96 -5.44 -12.52
CA PHE A 264 19.33 -5.18 -11.23
C PHE A 264 18.81 -3.77 -11.10
N SER A 265 17.73 -3.67 -10.35
CA SER A 265 17.11 -2.42 -9.90
C SER A 265 16.60 -2.62 -8.49
N PHE A 266 17.22 -1.96 -7.53
CA PHE A 266 16.84 -2.01 -6.12
C PHE A 266 15.97 -0.80 -5.77
N ALA A 267 15.70 -0.54 -4.50
CA ALA A 267 14.73 0.48 -4.10
C ALA A 267 15.01 1.87 -4.70
N THR A 268 16.26 2.32 -4.67
CA THR A 268 16.65 3.64 -5.20
C THR A 268 16.46 3.70 -6.72
N GLU A 269 16.93 2.69 -7.44
CA GLU A 269 16.82 2.60 -8.89
C GLU A 269 15.35 2.48 -9.31
N LYS A 270 14.54 1.70 -8.58
CA LYS A 270 13.09 1.57 -8.83
C LYS A 270 12.32 2.89 -8.63
N CYS A 271 12.73 3.74 -7.70
CA CYS A 271 12.19 5.09 -7.61
C CYS A 271 12.49 5.90 -8.90
N GLY A 272 13.69 5.73 -9.46
CA GLY A 272 14.06 6.30 -10.75
C GLY A 272 13.20 5.79 -11.92
N GLU A 273 12.91 4.48 -11.95
CA GLU A 273 12.02 3.86 -12.94
C GLU A 273 10.60 4.42 -12.86
N VAL A 274 10.03 4.56 -11.65
CA VAL A 274 8.71 5.20 -11.44
C VAL A 274 8.70 6.63 -11.99
N ALA A 275 9.73 7.41 -11.66
CA ALA A 275 9.85 8.79 -12.15
C ALA A 275 9.97 8.85 -13.69
N THR A 276 10.74 7.93 -14.28
CA THR A 276 10.93 7.82 -15.72
C THR A 276 9.61 7.51 -16.45
N ILE A 277 8.82 6.57 -15.95
CA ILE A 277 7.49 6.28 -16.51
C ILE A 277 6.59 7.54 -16.42
N GLY A 278 6.60 8.23 -15.27
CA GLY A 278 5.83 9.45 -15.09
C GLY A 278 6.20 10.59 -16.04
N VAL A 279 7.49 10.73 -16.36
CA VAL A 279 7.97 11.70 -17.37
C VAL A 279 7.53 11.30 -18.77
N ALA A 280 7.67 10.02 -19.12
CA ALA A 280 7.29 9.51 -20.44
C ALA A 280 5.79 9.68 -20.75
N LEU A 281 4.91 9.60 -19.75
CA LEU A 281 3.48 9.87 -19.92
C LEU A 281 3.14 11.34 -20.16
N LYS A 282 4.03 12.26 -19.77
CA LYS A 282 3.86 13.71 -20.01
C LYS A 282 4.48 14.16 -21.33
N ASP A 283 5.51 13.47 -21.79
CA ASP A 283 6.30 13.81 -22.97
C ASP A 283 6.50 12.58 -23.85
N GLN A 284 5.75 12.54 -24.97
CA GLN A 284 5.85 11.44 -25.95
C GLN A 284 7.25 11.33 -26.60
N ALA A 285 8.02 12.41 -26.70
CA ALA A 285 9.38 12.35 -27.20
C ALA A 285 10.33 11.65 -26.23
N ALA A 286 10.15 11.86 -24.93
CA ALA A 286 10.88 11.12 -23.90
C ALA A 286 10.51 9.63 -23.90
N ALA A 287 9.25 9.29 -24.18
CA ALA A 287 8.80 7.91 -24.30
C ALA A 287 9.54 7.17 -25.44
N CYS A 288 9.69 7.77 -26.61
CA CYS A 288 10.40 7.17 -27.74
C CYS A 288 11.84 6.77 -27.43
N LEU A 289 12.56 7.57 -26.66
CA LEU A 289 13.94 7.27 -26.24
C LEU A 289 14.03 6.06 -25.31
N LEU A 290 12.98 5.82 -24.49
CA LEU A 290 12.93 4.71 -23.54
C LEU A 290 12.58 3.38 -24.21
N TYR A 291 11.81 3.39 -25.32
CA TYR A 291 11.50 2.19 -26.10
C TYR A 291 12.74 1.59 -26.81
N THR A 292 13.81 2.33 -26.97
CA THR A 292 15.03 1.87 -27.61
C THR A 292 16.06 1.26 -26.66
N SER A 293 15.80 1.30 -25.36
CA SER A 293 16.67 0.66 -24.35
C SER A 293 16.38 -0.84 -24.29
N PRO A 294 17.39 -1.72 -24.50
CA PRO A 294 17.15 -3.16 -24.43
C PRO A 294 16.70 -3.59 -23.04
N SER A 295 15.60 -4.33 -22.99
CA SER A 295 15.14 -5.01 -21.78
C SER A 295 15.98 -6.28 -21.54
N PRO A 296 16.23 -6.68 -20.28
CA PRO A 296 16.86 -7.97 -19.98
C PRO A 296 16.14 -9.18 -20.58
N ARG A 297 14.86 -9.06 -20.92
CA ARG A 297 14.06 -10.10 -21.61
C ARG A 297 14.37 -10.22 -23.10
N ASP A 298 14.97 -9.19 -23.70
CA ASP A 298 15.32 -9.19 -25.11
C ASP A 298 16.70 -9.86 -25.37
N LEU A 299 17.36 -10.30 -24.30
CA LEU A 299 18.68 -10.95 -24.35
C LEU A 299 18.62 -12.47 -24.11
N SER A 300 17.42 -13.08 -24.09
CA SER A 300 17.20 -14.53 -23.91
C SER A 300 16.90 -15.24 -25.22
#